data_403455fac0158046524bdef06f69b572
#
_entry.id   403455fac0158046524bdef06f69b572
#
_cell.length_a   1.000
_cell.length_b   1.000
_cell.length_c   1.000
_cell.angle_alpha   90.00
_cell.angle_beta   90.00
_cell.angle_gamma   90.00
#
_symmetry.space_group_name_H-M   'P 1'
#
loop_
_entity.id
_entity.type
_entity.pdbx_description
1 polymer ?
#
loop_
_entity_poly.entity_id
_entity_poly.type
_entity_poly.pdbx_seq_one_letter_code
_entity_poly.pdbx_strand_id
1 'polypeptide(L)'
;MDIGVVLQTTPPSARVIDLAKKADMFGFSHVWTFDSHILWQEPYVIFSQILAETRNVIVGPMVTNPATRDWTVTASTYATLNEMYGNRTVCGIGRGDSAVRLTNGAPTTLATLRESIHV
;
A
#
# COMPACT_ATOMS: atom_id res chain seq x y z
N MET A 1 -20.09 6.18 -7.62
CA MET A 1 -19.21 6.81 -6.59
C MET A 1 -18.31 5.71 -6.06
N ASP A 2 -17.00 5.94 -6.06
CA ASP A 2 -16.04 4.99 -5.51
C ASP A 2 -15.89 5.20 -4.01
N ILE A 3 -16.03 4.13 -3.24
CA ILE A 3 -15.89 4.14 -1.78
C ILE A 3 -14.82 3.14 -1.40
N GLY A 4 -13.81 3.59 -0.68
CA GLY A 4 -12.74 2.73 -0.16
C GLY A 4 -12.81 2.58 1.35
N VAL A 5 -12.14 1.54 1.84
CA VAL A 5 -11.92 1.35 3.27
C VAL A 5 -10.42 1.41 3.58
N VAL A 6 -10.08 1.91 4.76
CA VAL A 6 -8.70 1.92 5.27
C VAL A 6 -8.59 0.87 6.37
N LEU A 7 -7.68 -0.07 6.20
CA LEU A 7 -7.47 -1.18 7.13
C LEU A 7 -6.09 -1.08 7.79
N GLN A 8 -6.05 -1.30 9.09
CA GLN A 8 -4.80 -1.40 9.85
C GLN A 8 -4.25 -2.82 9.77
N THR A 9 -3.02 -2.96 9.30
CA THR A 9 -2.33 -4.25 9.15
C THR A 9 -1.68 -4.72 10.46
N THR A 10 -2.49 -4.87 11.49
CA THR A 10 -2.04 -5.46 12.76
C THR A 10 -2.21 -6.98 12.74
N PRO A 11 -1.32 -7.74 13.43
CA PRO A 11 -1.49 -9.18 13.56
C PRO A 11 -2.81 -9.58 14.24
N PRO A 12 -3.43 -10.69 13.86
CA PRO A 12 -3.02 -11.59 12.78
C PRO A 12 -3.42 -11.03 11.39
N SER A 13 -2.56 -11.20 10.39
CA SER A 13 -2.80 -10.73 9.02
C SER A 13 -4.07 -11.32 8.38
N ALA A 14 -4.47 -12.52 8.78
CA ALA A 14 -5.71 -13.16 8.34
C ALA A 14 -6.94 -12.26 8.56
N ARG A 15 -6.98 -11.50 9.67
CA ARG A 15 -8.06 -10.56 9.97
C ARG A 15 -8.19 -9.48 8.89
N VAL A 16 -7.08 -8.90 8.48
CA VAL A 16 -7.06 -7.84 7.44
C VAL A 16 -7.50 -8.40 6.10
N ILE A 17 -7.02 -9.59 5.75
CA ILE A 17 -7.39 -10.28 4.51
C ILE A 17 -8.91 -10.58 4.51
N ASP A 18 -9.46 -11.09 5.59
CA ASP A 18 -10.90 -11.34 5.71
C ASP A 18 -11.74 -10.07 5.62
N LEU A 19 -11.27 -8.96 6.20
CA LEU A 19 -11.95 -7.67 6.07
C LEU A 19 -11.91 -7.16 4.62
N ALA A 20 -10.79 -7.33 3.91
CA ALA A 20 -10.67 -6.96 2.50
C ALA A 20 -11.59 -7.81 1.61
N LYS A 21 -11.72 -9.12 1.88
CA LYS A 21 -12.69 -10.00 1.21
C LYS A 21 -14.14 -9.55 1.42
N LYS A 22 -14.47 -9.14 2.64
CA LYS A 22 -15.80 -8.56 2.94
C LYS A 22 -16.01 -7.25 2.20
N ALA A 23 -15.00 -6.38 2.17
CA ALA A 23 -15.08 -5.13 1.41
C ALA A 23 -15.35 -5.38 -0.09
N ASP A 24 -14.62 -6.33 -0.70
CA ASP A 24 -14.85 -6.74 -2.09
C ASP A 24 -16.30 -7.25 -2.30
N MET A 25 -16.76 -8.13 -1.41
CA MET A 25 -18.11 -8.70 -1.45
C MET A 25 -19.21 -7.64 -1.28
N PHE A 26 -18.99 -6.61 -0.48
CA PHE A 26 -19.95 -5.52 -0.26
C PHE A 26 -19.83 -4.39 -1.28
N GLY A 27 -18.97 -4.51 -2.28
CA GLY A 27 -18.87 -3.56 -3.39
C GLY A 27 -18.03 -2.31 -3.10
N PHE A 28 -17.15 -2.36 -2.11
CA PHE A 28 -16.12 -1.31 -1.95
C PHE A 28 -15.17 -1.35 -3.14
N SER A 29 -14.78 -0.18 -3.63
CA SER A 29 -13.88 -0.05 -4.78
C SER A 29 -12.40 -0.20 -4.39
N HIS A 30 -12.02 0.26 -3.20
CA HIS A 30 -10.62 0.32 -2.76
C HIS A 30 -10.43 -0.21 -1.35
N VAL A 31 -9.28 -0.85 -1.15
CA VAL A 31 -8.75 -1.22 0.18
C VAL A 31 -7.39 -0.55 0.34
N TRP A 32 -7.28 0.31 1.33
CA TRP A 32 -6.08 1.05 1.66
C TRP A 32 -5.46 0.52 2.95
N THR A 33 -4.13 0.54 3.03
CA THR A 33 -3.38 0.27 4.26
C THR A 33 -2.29 1.32 4.46
N PHE A 34 -1.56 1.22 5.57
CA PHE A 34 -0.44 2.12 5.86
C PHE A 34 0.89 1.45 5.53
N ASP A 35 1.87 2.22 5.02
CA ASP A 35 3.24 1.77 4.82
C ASP A 35 4.18 2.45 5.82
N SER A 36 4.09 2.01 7.08
CA SER A 36 4.97 2.40 8.19
C SER A 36 5.44 1.13 8.89
N HIS A 37 6.55 0.59 8.41
CA HIS A 37 7.06 -0.75 8.75
C HIS A 37 7.35 -0.99 10.25
N ILE A 38 7.50 0.07 11.04
CA ILE A 38 7.65 -0.02 12.51
C ILE A 38 6.28 -0.16 13.20
N LEU A 39 5.24 0.45 12.65
CA LEU A 39 3.90 0.49 13.25
C LEU A 39 3.01 -0.65 12.77
N TRP A 40 3.17 -1.06 11.52
CA TRP A 40 2.25 -1.96 10.82
C TRP A 40 3.00 -3.09 10.14
N GLN A 41 2.30 -4.18 9.85
CA GLN A 41 2.85 -5.27 9.03
C GLN A 41 3.11 -4.77 7.60
N GLU A 42 4.03 -5.45 6.90
CA GLU A 42 4.44 -5.14 5.53
C GLU A 42 3.23 -5.16 4.57
N PRO A 43 2.84 -4.02 3.99
CA PRO A 43 1.60 -3.93 3.24
C PRO A 43 1.63 -4.69 1.92
N TYR A 44 2.76 -4.76 1.22
CA TYR A 44 2.82 -5.38 -0.11
C TYR A 44 2.70 -6.91 -0.06
N VAL A 45 3.17 -7.53 1.00
CA VAL A 45 2.92 -8.96 1.27
C VAL A 45 1.42 -9.20 1.47
N ILE A 46 0.76 -8.34 2.23
CA ILE A 46 -0.68 -8.40 2.48
C ILE A 46 -1.47 -8.09 1.21
N PHE A 47 -1.07 -7.10 0.41
CA PHE A 47 -1.71 -6.80 -0.88
C PHE A 47 -1.70 -8.00 -1.83
N SER A 48 -0.57 -8.72 -1.91
CA SER A 48 -0.50 -9.92 -2.74
C SER A 48 -1.57 -10.94 -2.33
N GLN A 49 -1.74 -11.17 -1.04
CA GLN A 49 -2.75 -12.10 -0.54
C GLN A 49 -4.19 -11.58 -0.75
N ILE A 50 -4.44 -10.29 -0.51
CA ILE A 50 -5.75 -9.69 -0.77
C ILE A 50 -6.11 -9.82 -2.26
N LEU A 51 -5.19 -9.48 -3.15
CA LEU A 51 -5.40 -9.57 -4.60
C LEU A 51 -5.69 -11.00 -5.07
N ALA A 52 -5.01 -11.99 -4.47
CA ALA A 52 -5.24 -13.40 -4.76
C ALA A 52 -6.64 -13.87 -4.32
N GLU A 53 -7.18 -13.33 -3.23
CA GLU A 53 -8.45 -13.78 -2.63
C GLU A 53 -9.65 -12.89 -2.96
N THR A 54 -9.46 -11.81 -3.72
CA THR A 54 -10.52 -10.87 -4.14
C THR A 54 -10.57 -10.74 -5.65
N ARG A 55 -11.61 -10.11 -6.18
CA ARG A 55 -11.82 -9.99 -7.63
C ARG A 55 -11.88 -8.55 -8.14
N ASN A 56 -12.37 -7.61 -7.34
CA ASN A 56 -12.74 -6.27 -7.83
C ASN A 56 -11.97 -5.17 -7.14
N VAL A 57 -11.68 -5.28 -5.84
CA VAL A 57 -11.03 -4.21 -5.10
C VAL A 57 -9.64 -3.88 -5.66
N ILE A 58 -9.36 -2.59 -5.69
CA ILE A 58 -8.05 -2.01 -5.96
C ILE A 58 -7.36 -1.82 -4.62
N VAL A 59 -6.10 -2.20 -4.50
CA VAL A 59 -5.32 -2.07 -3.27
C VAL A 59 -4.21 -1.04 -3.39
N GLY A 60 -3.88 -0.38 -2.31
CA GLY A 60 -2.75 0.54 -2.26
C GLY A 60 -2.44 1.07 -0.87
N PRO A 61 -1.23 1.59 -0.65
CA PRO A 61 -0.86 2.25 0.57
C PRO A 61 -1.40 3.68 0.63
N MET A 62 -1.74 4.10 1.83
CA MET A 62 -2.11 5.49 2.12
C MET A 62 -1.28 6.00 3.29
N VAL A 63 -0.02 6.34 3.06
CA VAL A 63 0.70 6.34 1.79
C VAL A 63 2.07 5.67 1.94
N THR A 64 2.71 5.25 0.84
CA THR A 64 4.14 4.88 0.83
C THR A 64 5.02 6.13 0.71
N ASN A 65 6.33 5.98 0.82
CA ASN A 65 7.27 7.09 0.72
C ASN A 65 8.65 6.64 0.22
N PRO A 66 9.41 7.50 -0.46
CA PRO A 66 10.73 7.18 -0.96
C PRO A 66 11.85 7.29 0.09
N ALA A 67 11.52 7.63 1.36
CA ALA A 67 12.50 7.71 2.43
C ALA A 67 12.82 6.35 3.06
N THR A 68 11.79 5.51 3.23
CA THR A 68 11.93 4.18 3.85
C THR A 68 11.97 3.06 2.83
N ARG A 69 11.58 3.33 1.59
CA ARG A 69 11.53 2.35 0.51
C ARG A 69 12.03 3.00 -0.79
N ASP A 70 13.06 2.41 -1.38
CA ASP A 70 13.54 2.85 -2.69
C ASP A 70 12.41 2.78 -3.73
N TRP A 71 12.24 3.85 -4.50
CA TRP A 71 11.12 3.95 -5.45
C TRP A 71 11.25 2.97 -6.62
N THR A 72 12.47 2.55 -6.96
CA THR A 72 12.66 1.51 -7.99
C THR A 72 12.20 0.15 -7.49
N VAL A 73 12.39 -0.16 -6.21
CA VAL A 73 11.85 -1.36 -5.55
C VAL A 73 10.33 -1.29 -5.49
N THR A 74 9.79 -0.12 -5.16
CA THR A 74 8.34 0.10 -5.16
C THR A 74 7.75 -0.11 -6.55
N ALA A 75 8.33 0.47 -7.59
CA ALA A 75 7.91 0.29 -8.98
C ALA A 75 7.93 -1.19 -9.41
N SER A 76 9.01 -1.90 -9.09
CA SER A 76 9.13 -3.35 -9.37
C SER A 76 8.05 -4.16 -8.66
N THR A 77 7.73 -3.81 -7.41
CA THR A 77 6.66 -4.47 -6.64
C THR A 77 5.29 -4.30 -7.32
N TYR A 78 4.95 -3.07 -7.73
CA TYR A 78 3.70 -2.80 -8.44
C TYR A 78 3.64 -3.51 -9.80
N ALA A 79 4.73 -3.50 -10.56
CA ALA A 79 4.81 -4.21 -11.84
C ALA A 79 4.50 -5.70 -11.64
N THR A 80 5.09 -6.32 -10.61
CA THR A 80 4.86 -7.74 -10.29
C THR A 80 3.42 -7.99 -9.86
N LEU A 81 2.87 -7.19 -8.94
CA LEU A 81 1.49 -7.37 -8.49
C LEU A 81 0.48 -7.21 -9.65
N ASN A 82 0.70 -6.24 -10.52
CA ASN A 82 -0.17 -6.01 -11.67
C ASN A 82 -0.03 -7.12 -12.74
N GLU A 83 1.14 -7.69 -12.91
CA GLU A 83 1.34 -8.86 -13.78
C GLU A 83 0.60 -10.09 -13.24
N MET A 84 0.70 -10.35 -11.92
CA MET A 84 0.09 -11.51 -11.28
C MET A 84 -1.43 -11.43 -11.21
N TYR A 85 -1.99 -10.25 -10.93
CA TYR A 85 -3.39 -10.09 -10.54
C TYR A 85 -4.20 -9.12 -11.41
N GLY A 86 -3.60 -8.58 -12.48
CA GLY A 86 -4.21 -7.51 -13.29
C GLY A 86 -4.02 -6.14 -12.63
N ASN A 87 -4.42 -5.09 -13.33
CA ASN A 87 -4.23 -3.69 -12.92
C ASN A 87 -5.18 -3.30 -11.78
N ARG A 88 -5.00 -3.92 -10.62
CA ARG A 88 -5.79 -3.67 -9.41
C ARG A 88 -4.97 -3.07 -8.28
N THR A 89 -3.99 -2.25 -8.62
CA THR A 89 -3.18 -1.52 -7.65
C THR A 89 -3.22 -0.02 -7.88
N VAL A 90 -3.00 0.74 -6.82
CA VAL A 90 -2.85 2.20 -6.86
C VAL A 90 -1.74 2.61 -5.91
N CYS A 91 -0.89 3.54 -6.33
CA CYS A 91 0.23 4.03 -5.52
C CYS A 91 -0.10 5.37 -4.88
N GLY A 92 -0.50 5.35 -3.61
CA GLY A 92 -0.50 6.55 -2.79
C GLY A 92 0.90 6.82 -2.26
N ILE A 93 1.52 7.94 -2.64
CA ILE A 93 2.89 8.27 -2.26
C ILE A 93 3.00 9.64 -1.61
N GLY A 94 3.80 9.75 -0.58
CA GLY A 94 4.09 10.98 0.15
C GLY A 94 5.57 11.10 0.48
N ARG A 95 5.95 12.20 1.17
CA ARG A 95 7.36 12.46 1.54
C ARG A 95 7.90 11.52 2.62
N GLY A 96 7.03 10.84 3.34
CA GLY A 96 7.35 10.11 4.57
C GLY A 96 7.29 11.04 5.79
N ASP A 97 6.48 10.66 6.78
CA ASP A 97 6.38 11.37 8.05
C ASP A 97 6.46 10.38 9.22
N SER A 98 5.38 9.71 9.57
CA SER A 98 5.36 8.77 10.71
C SER A 98 6.41 7.65 10.57
N ALA A 99 6.55 7.07 9.37
CA ALA A 99 7.52 6.00 9.12
C ALA A 99 8.97 6.41 9.35
N VAL A 100 9.35 7.65 8.95
CA VAL A 100 10.74 8.13 9.08
C VAL A 100 11.04 8.72 10.46
N ARG A 101 10.06 9.38 11.10
CA ARG A 101 10.26 9.97 12.43
C ARG A 101 10.53 8.93 13.49
N LEU A 102 9.90 7.77 13.40
CA LEU A 102 10.14 6.65 14.32
C LEU A 102 11.54 6.06 14.20
N THR A 103 12.22 6.25 13.08
CA THR A 103 13.62 5.85 12.88
C THR A 103 14.61 7.01 13.02
N ASN A 104 14.20 8.13 13.62
CA ASN A 104 14.98 9.37 13.72
C ASN A 104 15.41 9.94 12.37
N GLY A 105 14.70 9.62 11.30
CA GLY A 105 14.90 10.16 9.97
C GLY A 105 14.11 11.44 9.71
N ALA A 106 14.33 12.01 8.54
CA ALA A 106 13.59 13.18 8.05
C ALA A 106 12.80 12.84 6.79
N PRO A 107 11.62 13.45 6.57
CA PRO A 107 10.90 13.34 5.31
C PRO A 107 11.76 13.73 4.11
N THR A 108 11.57 13.07 2.97
CA THR A 108 12.29 13.42 1.74
C THR A 108 11.95 14.83 1.25
N THR A 109 12.80 15.38 0.41
CA THR A 109 12.54 16.67 -0.24
C THR A 109 11.39 16.55 -1.24
N LEU A 110 10.77 17.68 -1.59
CA LEU A 110 9.77 17.70 -2.67
C LEU A 110 10.37 17.31 -4.02
N ALA A 111 11.65 17.64 -4.25
CA ALA A 111 12.37 17.24 -5.46
C ALA A 111 12.49 15.72 -5.56
N THR A 112 12.93 15.05 -4.49
CA THR A 112 13.02 13.59 -4.42
C THR A 112 11.65 12.93 -4.59
N LEU A 113 10.60 13.45 -3.93
CA LEU A 113 9.25 12.94 -4.11
C LEU A 113 8.79 13.05 -5.57
N ARG A 114 9.03 14.20 -6.20
CA ARG A 114 8.68 14.42 -7.60
C ARG A 114 9.41 13.44 -8.53
N GLU A 115 10.69 13.24 -8.31
CA GLU A 115 11.51 12.30 -9.08
C GLU A 115 10.97 10.87 -8.94
N SER A 116 10.64 10.44 -7.72
CA SER A 116 10.13 9.09 -7.45
C SER A 116 8.75 8.79 -8.07
N ILE A 117 8.01 9.79 -8.51
CA ILE A 117 6.73 9.61 -9.23
C ILE A 117 6.94 9.35 -10.73
N HIS A 118 8.09 9.71 -11.26
CA HIS A 118 8.39 9.61 -12.70
C HIS A 118 9.10 8.30 -13.11
N VAL A 119 9.23 7.36 -12.22
CA VAL A 119 9.86 6.04 -12.47
C VAL A 119 8.95 5.09 -13.26
#